data_530c8bfcc0be91c50f261388e652e185
#
_entry.id   530c8bfcc0be91c50f261388e652e185
#
_cell.length_a   1.000
_cell.length_b   1.000
_cell.length_c   1.000
_cell.angle_alpha   90.00
_cell.angle_beta   90.00
_cell.angle_gamma   90.00
#
_symmetry.space_group_name_H-M   'P 1'
#
loop_
_entity.id
_entity.type
_entity.pdbx_description
1 polymer ?
#
loop_
_entity_poly.entity_id
_entity_poly.type
_entity_poly.pdbx_seq_one_letter_code
_entity_poly.pdbx_strand_id
1 'polypeptide(L)'
;MKKSFIYILLLATIFSTGCSRVGKKMPEGDVILNDSSSTSEPEVTTIDEIQPDVPQIKSVPFSQKIEAEHGQLSGDLKRSQVRKGYSGTGYVTNFTTKPENNFVLEVTVPSNQHYNITLVLASDKKENNILTVNGKDVSEFVTSGKQGYNKITISSVFIPKGKATIGIHEVTGGIDLDYISISSSQEVKQSDIIPDSVPINKSADTKTKNTMLYLADNYNKNVISGQYATMGSNAELELIYKTTGKYPAMRLGDMRTYTSNSIRNVREVEEAIKWSQKGGLVSYVWYWEAPMNESSCFSKETKFDLKKAVSKVNIAQLSIEDIEKLHDKGEISSECVALVKDIDTVSKQLATLQDNGVTVLWRPLHEASGGWFWWGSAGNEAYQWLWKLMYERQTYYHKLNNLIWVWNCHDASWYVGDDKCDIISADI
;
A
#
# COMPACT_ATOMS: atom_id res chain seq x y z
N MET A 1 -4.96 -23.72 -3.29
CA MET A 1 -3.83 -23.34 -4.15
C MET A 1 -3.07 -22.23 -3.40
N LYS A 2 -1.79 -22.42 -3.11
CA LYS A 2 -1.00 -21.46 -2.34
C LYS A 2 -0.28 -20.57 -3.35
N LYS A 3 -0.68 -19.31 -3.50
CA LYS A 3 0.11 -18.29 -4.20
C LYS A 3 1.06 -17.63 -3.22
N SER A 4 2.26 -17.45 -3.65
CA SER A 4 3.36 -16.84 -2.90
C SER A 4 3.26 -15.33 -3.00
N PHE A 5 3.47 -14.64 -1.89
CA PHE A 5 3.37 -13.18 -1.79
C PHE A 5 4.77 -12.58 -1.91
N ILE A 6 4.95 -11.63 -2.81
CA ILE A 6 6.14 -10.78 -2.86
C ILE A 6 5.82 -9.52 -2.05
N TYR A 7 6.49 -9.32 -0.91
CA TYR A 7 6.42 -8.06 -0.18
C TYR A 7 7.52 -7.12 -0.70
N ILE A 8 7.12 -6.05 -1.37
CA ILE A 8 8.03 -4.94 -1.67
C ILE A 8 7.86 -3.93 -0.55
N LEU A 9 8.89 -3.79 0.29
CA LEU A 9 8.95 -2.80 1.34
C LEU A 9 9.16 -1.42 0.68
N LEU A 10 8.11 -0.64 0.52
CA LEU A 10 8.16 0.74 0.06
C LEU A 10 8.11 1.66 1.28
N LEU A 11 9.29 2.12 1.74
CA LEU A 11 9.37 3.18 2.75
C LEU A 11 9.01 4.51 2.07
N ALA A 12 7.77 4.94 2.21
CA ALA A 12 7.37 6.29 1.87
C ALA A 12 7.38 7.14 3.15
N THR A 13 8.48 7.86 3.40
CA THR A 13 8.47 8.94 4.38
C THR A 13 7.71 10.13 3.79
N ILE A 14 6.50 10.35 4.28
CA ILE A 14 5.70 11.53 3.94
C ILE A 14 6.25 12.70 4.76
N PHE A 15 7.04 13.57 4.13
CA PHE A 15 7.25 14.91 4.66
C PHE A 15 6.14 15.81 4.14
N SER A 16 5.20 16.16 5.01
CA SER A 16 4.27 17.27 4.77
C SER A 16 5.03 18.59 4.97
N THR A 17 5.49 19.20 3.88
CA THR A 17 5.96 20.59 3.91
C THR A 17 4.98 21.48 3.22
N GLY A 18 4.44 22.40 4.02
CA GLY A 18 3.58 23.47 3.58
C GLY A 18 4.24 24.34 2.52
N CYS A 19 3.42 24.79 1.61
CA CYS A 19 3.73 25.69 0.51
C CYS A 19 4.20 27.05 1.05
N SER A 20 5.44 27.46 0.79
CA SER A 20 5.81 28.88 0.78
C SER A 20 6.72 29.17 -0.41
N ARG A 21 6.27 30.17 -1.18
CA ARG A 21 6.96 30.74 -2.36
C ARG A 21 8.26 31.42 -1.95
N VAL A 22 9.38 31.07 -2.58
CA VAL A 22 10.43 32.07 -2.89
C VAL A 22 11.13 31.64 -4.19
N GLY A 23 11.05 32.49 -5.21
CA GLY A 23 11.84 32.35 -6.42
C GLY A 23 13.25 32.88 -6.23
N LYS A 24 14.25 32.14 -6.73
CA LYS A 24 15.55 32.68 -7.10
C LYS A 24 16.14 31.90 -8.28
N LYS A 25 16.47 32.67 -9.33
CA LYS A 25 17.25 32.24 -10.51
C LYS A 25 18.67 31.83 -10.07
N MET A 26 19.19 30.79 -10.66
CA MET A 26 20.62 30.46 -10.64
C MET A 26 21.16 30.33 -12.08
N PRO A 27 22.45 30.67 -12.31
CA PRO A 27 23.00 30.92 -13.63
C PRO A 27 23.44 29.63 -14.36
N GLU A 28 23.42 29.75 -15.70
CA GLU A 28 23.94 28.78 -16.67
C GLU A 28 25.46 28.67 -16.56
N GLY A 29 25.97 27.43 -16.55
CA GLY A 29 27.40 27.13 -16.68
C GLY A 29 27.62 25.98 -17.66
N ASP A 30 28.35 26.28 -18.71
CA ASP A 30 28.73 25.42 -19.82
C ASP A 30 29.58 24.21 -19.33
N VAL A 31 29.27 23.01 -19.82
CA VAL A 31 30.12 21.80 -19.62
C VAL A 31 30.68 21.36 -20.95
N ILE A 32 32.00 21.45 -21.05
CA ILE A 32 32.81 20.98 -22.18
C ILE A 32 32.96 19.45 -22.08
N LEU A 33 32.60 18.76 -23.15
CA LEU A 33 32.83 17.34 -23.34
C LEU A 33 34.23 17.12 -23.91
N ASN A 34 35.06 16.36 -23.22
CA ASN A 34 36.29 15.78 -23.80
C ASN A 34 36.10 14.29 -24.00
N ASP A 35 36.26 13.91 -25.27
CA ASP A 35 36.25 12.55 -25.79
C ASP A 35 37.69 11.99 -25.74
N SER A 36 37.89 10.81 -25.18
CA SER A 36 39.04 9.98 -25.49
C SER A 36 38.81 8.49 -25.21
N SER A 37 38.74 7.76 -26.28
CA SER A 37 38.69 6.30 -26.38
C SER A 37 39.95 5.62 -25.86
N SER A 38 39.79 4.53 -25.09
CA SER A 38 40.68 3.35 -25.23
C SER A 38 39.99 2.10 -24.64
N THR A 39 39.89 1.12 -25.51
CA THR A 39 39.42 -0.25 -25.25
C THR A 39 40.46 -1.06 -24.49
N SER A 40 40.06 -1.69 -23.39
CA SER A 40 40.67 -2.95 -22.92
C SER A 40 39.61 -3.70 -22.11
N GLU A 41 39.25 -4.92 -22.57
CA GLU A 41 38.40 -5.87 -21.85
C GLU A 41 39.11 -6.29 -20.55
N PRO A 42 38.42 -6.32 -19.40
CA PRO A 42 38.96 -6.96 -18.21
C PRO A 42 38.57 -8.44 -18.15
N GLU A 43 39.56 -9.28 -17.88
CA GLU A 43 39.46 -10.70 -17.54
C GLU A 43 38.39 -10.94 -16.47
N VAL A 44 37.49 -11.90 -16.73
CA VAL A 44 36.50 -12.39 -15.76
C VAL A 44 37.23 -13.26 -14.74
N THR A 45 37.60 -12.69 -13.61
CA THR A 45 37.97 -13.47 -12.42
C THR A 45 36.67 -13.90 -11.74
N THR A 46 36.45 -15.20 -11.65
CA THR A 46 35.40 -15.81 -10.83
C THR A 46 35.62 -15.40 -9.37
N ILE A 47 34.72 -14.55 -8.87
CA ILE A 47 34.65 -14.24 -7.45
C ILE A 47 33.86 -15.36 -6.80
N ASP A 48 34.51 -16.15 -5.92
CA ASP A 48 33.82 -17.09 -5.03
C ASP A 48 32.68 -16.36 -4.32
N GLU A 49 31.47 -16.91 -4.42
CA GLU A 49 30.27 -16.42 -3.72
C GLU A 49 30.49 -16.46 -2.20
N ILE A 50 30.93 -15.35 -1.64
CA ILE A 50 30.75 -15.11 -0.20
C ILE A 50 29.26 -14.83 0.02
N GLN A 51 28.51 -15.87 0.36
CA GLN A 51 27.16 -15.68 0.88
C GLN A 51 27.27 -14.87 2.17
N PRO A 52 26.62 -13.69 2.27
CA PRO A 52 26.58 -12.99 3.53
C PRO A 52 25.83 -13.88 4.54
N ASP A 53 26.49 -14.18 5.63
CA ASP A 53 25.89 -14.87 6.77
C ASP A 53 24.79 -13.96 7.35
N VAL A 54 23.56 -14.11 6.86
CA VAL A 54 22.41 -13.40 7.38
C VAL A 54 22.14 -14.00 8.75
N PRO A 55 22.30 -13.25 9.87
CA PRO A 55 22.06 -13.79 11.19
C PRO A 55 20.63 -14.31 11.26
N GLN A 56 20.45 -15.62 11.37
CA GLN A 56 19.15 -16.19 11.67
C GLN A 56 18.74 -15.71 13.06
N ILE A 57 17.87 -14.72 13.13
CA ILE A 57 17.25 -14.26 14.38
C ILE A 57 16.36 -15.41 14.87
N LYS A 58 16.91 -16.24 15.74
CA LYS A 58 16.12 -17.29 16.41
C LYS A 58 15.07 -16.59 17.26
N SER A 59 13.80 -16.81 16.95
CA SER A 59 12.72 -16.30 17.78
C SER A 59 12.84 -16.90 19.19
N VAL A 60 12.78 -16.05 20.20
CA VAL A 60 12.76 -16.48 21.60
C VAL A 60 11.31 -16.84 21.93
N PRO A 61 11.02 -18.09 22.35
CA PRO A 61 9.68 -18.46 22.74
C PRO A 61 9.14 -17.56 23.86
N PHE A 62 7.97 -17.00 23.65
CA PHE A 62 7.32 -16.12 24.61
C PHE A 62 5.80 -16.30 24.50
N SER A 63 5.11 -16.30 25.63
CA SER A 63 3.67 -16.23 25.71
C SER A 63 3.26 -15.63 27.04
N GLN A 64 2.46 -14.59 27.01
CA GLN A 64 1.93 -13.91 28.19
C GLN A 64 0.47 -13.52 27.97
N LYS A 65 -0.39 -13.82 28.94
CA LYS A 65 -1.75 -13.32 29.04
C LYS A 65 -1.77 -12.23 30.10
N ILE A 66 -2.41 -11.09 29.82
CA ILE A 66 -2.54 -9.97 30.76
C ILE A 66 -4.01 -9.53 30.70
N GLU A 67 -4.66 -9.55 31.87
CA GLU A 67 -6.04 -9.11 32.03
C GLU A 67 -6.13 -7.59 31.81
N ALA A 68 -7.16 -7.15 31.08
CA ALA A 68 -7.29 -5.75 30.72
C ALA A 68 -7.54 -4.84 31.95
N GLU A 69 -8.18 -5.37 32.98
CA GLU A 69 -8.40 -4.62 34.22
C GLU A 69 -7.11 -4.26 34.96
N HIS A 70 -5.96 -4.84 34.60
CA HIS A 70 -4.64 -4.44 35.13
C HIS A 70 -4.06 -3.22 34.37
N GLY A 71 -4.64 -2.84 33.24
CA GLY A 71 -4.19 -1.69 32.47
C GLY A 71 -4.43 -0.34 33.16
N GLN A 72 -3.70 0.66 32.67
CA GLN A 72 -3.92 2.06 33.02
C GLN A 72 -5.09 2.59 32.19
N LEU A 73 -6.03 3.25 32.85
CA LEU A 73 -7.25 3.79 32.24
C LEU A 73 -7.31 5.28 32.45
N SER A 74 -7.73 6.03 31.43
CA SER A 74 -8.09 7.44 31.56
C SER A 74 -9.42 7.76 30.86
N GLY A 75 -9.92 8.97 31.09
CA GLY A 75 -11.20 9.40 30.55
C GLY A 75 -12.38 8.63 31.16
N ASP A 76 -13.30 8.20 30.30
CA ASP A 76 -14.52 7.47 30.69
C ASP A 76 -14.32 5.97 30.83
N LEU A 77 -13.15 5.45 30.51
CA LEU A 77 -12.84 4.02 30.62
C LEU A 77 -13.00 3.53 32.05
N LYS A 78 -13.61 2.39 32.23
CA LYS A 78 -13.84 1.81 33.54
C LYS A 78 -13.79 0.29 33.54
N ARG A 79 -13.50 -0.28 34.72
CA ARG A 79 -13.63 -1.73 34.98
C ARG A 79 -15.07 -2.08 35.21
N SER A 80 -15.50 -3.23 34.71
CA SER A 80 -16.88 -3.73 34.83
C SER A 80 -16.91 -5.26 35.03
N GLN A 81 -18.03 -5.74 35.58
CA GLN A 81 -18.32 -7.16 35.78
C GLN A 81 -19.73 -7.52 35.28
N VAL A 82 -20.40 -6.59 34.59
CA VAL A 82 -21.81 -6.72 34.17
C VAL A 82 -21.98 -7.76 33.08
N ARG A 83 -21.17 -7.69 32.01
CA ARG A 83 -21.18 -8.68 30.91
C ARG A 83 -20.53 -9.97 31.41
N LYS A 84 -21.25 -11.10 31.31
CA LYS A 84 -20.73 -12.40 31.73
C LYS A 84 -19.82 -13.02 30.67
N GLY A 85 -18.89 -13.90 31.11
CA GLY A 85 -17.99 -14.65 30.25
C GLY A 85 -16.58 -14.08 30.16
N TYR A 86 -16.24 -13.04 30.93
CA TYR A 86 -14.88 -12.52 31.09
C TYR A 86 -14.01 -13.47 31.93
N SER A 87 -12.71 -13.33 31.81
CA SER A 87 -11.71 -13.94 32.68
C SER A 87 -11.21 -12.95 33.74
N GLY A 88 -10.40 -13.42 34.69
CA GLY A 88 -9.87 -12.53 35.74
C GLY A 88 -10.96 -12.00 36.69
N THR A 89 -10.86 -10.73 37.04
CA THR A 89 -11.75 -10.06 37.99
C THR A 89 -12.76 -9.11 37.32
N GLY A 90 -12.69 -8.96 35.99
CA GLY A 90 -13.57 -8.07 35.23
C GLY A 90 -13.06 -7.84 33.81
N TYR A 91 -13.51 -6.77 33.20
CA TYR A 91 -13.10 -6.32 31.88
C TYR A 91 -13.11 -4.79 31.82
N VAL A 92 -12.46 -4.22 30.80
CA VAL A 92 -12.48 -2.77 30.56
C VAL A 92 -13.55 -2.42 29.53
N THR A 93 -14.34 -1.40 29.81
CA THR A 93 -15.46 -0.94 28.98
C THR A 93 -15.48 0.59 28.83
N ASN A 94 -16.45 1.11 28.08
CA ASN A 94 -16.63 2.53 27.74
C ASN A 94 -15.58 3.07 26.78
N PHE A 95 -15.04 2.23 25.90
CA PHE A 95 -14.28 2.70 24.76
C PHE A 95 -15.18 3.56 23.87
N THR A 96 -14.86 4.84 23.75
CA THR A 96 -15.57 5.83 22.93
C THR A 96 -14.57 6.70 22.19
N THR A 97 -15.01 7.44 21.20
CA THR A 97 -14.16 8.32 20.37
C THR A 97 -13.70 9.59 21.07
N LYS A 98 -13.80 9.68 22.39
CA LYS A 98 -13.32 10.83 23.16
C LYS A 98 -11.79 10.82 23.28
N PRO A 99 -11.11 11.94 22.96
CA PRO A 99 -9.64 12.01 22.97
C PRO A 99 -8.99 11.74 24.33
N GLU A 100 -9.72 11.98 25.44
CA GLU A 100 -9.25 11.73 26.80
C GLU A 100 -9.27 10.23 27.19
N ASN A 101 -9.98 9.40 26.44
CA ASN A 101 -9.98 7.96 26.66
C ASN A 101 -8.65 7.38 26.22
N ASN A 102 -7.98 6.71 27.14
CA ASN A 102 -6.72 6.05 26.83
C ASN A 102 -6.59 4.77 27.67
N PHE A 103 -6.43 3.66 26.98
CA PHE A 103 -6.12 2.35 27.56
C PHE A 103 -4.68 2.01 27.26
N VAL A 104 -3.89 1.73 28.30
CA VAL A 104 -2.49 1.32 28.16
C VAL A 104 -2.20 0.11 29.03
N LEU A 105 -1.65 -0.94 28.44
CA LEU A 105 -1.20 -2.15 29.10
C LEU A 105 0.30 -2.32 28.91
N GLU A 106 1.05 -2.41 30.01
CA GLU A 106 2.49 -2.66 29.95
C GLU A 106 2.80 -4.14 29.76
N VAL A 107 3.78 -4.44 28.93
CA VAL A 107 4.35 -5.78 28.74
C VAL A 107 5.88 -5.70 28.70
N THR A 108 6.56 -6.74 29.13
CA THR A 108 8.00 -6.86 28.95
C THR A 108 8.30 -8.05 28.08
N VAL A 109 8.90 -7.81 26.91
CA VAL A 109 9.23 -8.86 25.94
C VAL A 109 10.73 -9.18 25.95
N PRO A 110 11.12 -10.47 25.78
CA PRO A 110 12.50 -10.92 25.95
C PRO A 110 13.44 -10.59 24.79
N SER A 111 12.91 -10.30 23.60
CA SER A 111 13.72 -10.16 22.38
C SER A 111 13.13 -9.17 21.39
N ASN A 112 13.98 -8.60 20.54
CA ASN A 112 13.57 -7.87 19.34
C ASN A 112 13.05 -8.87 18.32
N GLN A 113 11.75 -9.04 18.21
CA GLN A 113 11.14 -9.99 17.28
C GLN A 113 9.68 -9.63 17.01
N HIS A 114 9.04 -10.38 16.11
CA HIS A 114 7.62 -10.26 15.85
C HIS A 114 6.81 -11.10 16.85
N TYR A 115 5.68 -10.56 17.27
CA TYR A 115 4.74 -11.16 18.18
C TYR A 115 3.33 -11.16 17.58
N ASN A 116 2.53 -12.15 17.95
CA ASN A 116 1.09 -12.12 17.71
C ASN A 116 0.42 -11.50 18.94
N ILE A 117 -0.41 -10.50 18.72
CA ILE A 117 -1.21 -9.87 19.77
C ILE A 117 -2.65 -10.30 19.57
N THR A 118 -3.20 -11.03 20.54
CA THR A 118 -4.60 -11.47 20.52
C THR A 118 -5.38 -10.67 21.53
N LEU A 119 -6.36 -9.94 21.04
CA LEU A 119 -7.36 -9.23 21.84
C LEU A 119 -8.54 -10.17 22.08
N VAL A 120 -8.98 -10.30 23.31
CA VAL A 120 -10.23 -10.99 23.65
C VAL A 120 -11.21 -9.95 24.13
N LEU A 121 -12.22 -9.72 23.32
CA LEU A 121 -13.17 -8.64 23.53
C LEU A 121 -14.59 -9.01 23.06
N ALA A 122 -15.57 -8.30 23.59
CA ALA A 122 -16.95 -8.38 23.16
C ALA A 122 -17.39 -7.04 22.56
N SER A 123 -18.23 -7.12 21.54
CA SER A 123 -18.88 -5.96 20.94
C SER A 123 -20.22 -6.40 20.35
N ASP A 124 -21.26 -5.61 20.54
CA ASP A 124 -22.60 -5.93 20.07
C ASP A 124 -22.81 -5.52 18.59
N LYS A 125 -21.84 -4.83 18.00
CA LYS A 125 -21.83 -4.38 16.60
C LYS A 125 -20.44 -4.62 15.96
N LYS A 126 -20.36 -4.44 14.66
CA LYS A 126 -19.07 -4.27 13.98
C LYS A 126 -18.54 -2.88 14.33
N GLU A 127 -17.41 -2.84 15.01
CA GLU A 127 -16.73 -1.61 15.42
C GLU A 127 -15.30 -1.65 14.91
N ASN A 128 -14.80 -0.51 14.46
CA ASN A 128 -13.44 -0.34 13.97
C ASN A 128 -12.59 0.39 15.01
N ASN A 129 -11.45 -0.15 15.34
CA ASN A 129 -10.50 0.41 16.30
C ASN A 129 -9.07 0.11 15.86
N ILE A 130 -8.09 0.75 16.46
CA ILE A 130 -6.68 0.64 16.12
C ILE A 130 -5.90 0.10 17.32
N LEU A 131 -5.08 -0.93 17.06
CA LEU A 131 -4.09 -1.40 18.03
C LEU A 131 -2.88 -0.49 17.99
N THR A 132 -2.38 -0.07 19.14
CA THR A 132 -1.15 0.70 19.27
C THR A 132 -0.07 -0.06 20.01
N VAL A 133 1.19 0.18 19.62
CA VAL A 133 2.38 -0.29 20.35
C VAL A 133 3.30 0.91 20.60
N ASN A 134 3.64 1.13 21.86
CA ASN A 134 4.42 2.29 22.27
C ASN A 134 3.84 3.62 21.79
N GLY A 135 2.50 3.73 21.80
CA GLY A 135 1.75 4.90 21.38
C GLY A 135 1.71 5.15 19.87
N LYS A 136 2.17 4.20 19.05
CA LYS A 136 2.09 4.28 17.59
C LYS A 136 1.05 3.29 17.08
N ASP A 137 0.25 3.70 16.11
CA ASP A 137 -0.71 2.85 15.43
C ASP A 137 0.01 1.75 14.66
N VAL A 138 -0.39 0.50 14.87
CA VAL A 138 0.26 -0.67 14.23
C VAL A 138 -0.70 -1.49 13.39
N SER A 139 -1.99 -1.50 13.72
CA SER A 139 -2.99 -2.24 12.93
C SER A 139 -4.41 -1.79 13.28
N GLU A 140 -5.25 -1.67 12.26
CA GLU A 140 -6.69 -1.62 12.46
C GLU A 140 -7.25 -3.00 12.75
N PHE A 141 -8.35 -3.05 13.51
CA PHE A 141 -9.12 -4.26 13.72
C PHE A 141 -10.62 -3.97 13.78
N VAL A 142 -11.40 -4.92 13.25
CA VAL A 142 -12.86 -4.82 13.21
C VAL A 142 -13.46 -5.94 14.03
N THR A 143 -14.39 -5.60 14.92
CA THR A 143 -15.11 -6.58 15.72
C THR A 143 -16.14 -7.35 14.89
N SER A 144 -16.43 -8.59 15.30
CA SER A 144 -17.38 -9.43 14.56
C SER A 144 -18.85 -9.04 14.74
N GLY A 145 -19.17 -8.27 15.76
CA GLY A 145 -20.56 -8.01 16.19
C GLY A 145 -21.29 -9.26 16.70
N LYS A 146 -20.58 -10.34 16.99
CA LYS A 146 -21.14 -11.58 17.54
C LYS A 146 -21.23 -11.47 19.05
N GLN A 147 -22.30 -12.06 19.63
CA GLN A 147 -22.46 -12.12 21.09
C GLN A 147 -21.26 -12.78 21.77
N GLY A 148 -20.94 -12.30 22.98
CA GLY A 148 -19.89 -12.81 23.83
C GLY A 148 -18.49 -12.34 23.44
N TYR A 149 -17.50 -12.87 24.17
CA TYR A 149 -16.11 -12.54 23.94
C TYR A 149 -15.55 -13.32 22.75
N ASN A 150 -14.96 -12.62 21.82
CA ASN A 150 -14.36 -13.15 20.60
C ASN A 150 -12.87 -12.83 20.57
N LYS A 151 -12.08 -13.64 19.87
CA LYS A 151 -10.64 -13.44 19.70
C LYS A 151 -10.38 -12.72 18.38
N ILE A 152 -9.57 -11.67 18.43
CA ILE A 152 -9.00 -11.00 17.26
C ILE A 152 -7.49 -11.05 17.40
N THR A 153 -6.81 -11.67 16.44
CA THR A 153 -5.34 -11.79 16.45
C THR A 153 -4.74 -10.90 15.38
N ILE A 154 -3.89 -9.97 15.81
CA ILE A 154 -3.02 -9.18 14.96
C ILE A 154 -1.67 -9.89 14.95
N SER A 155 -1.28 -10.40 13.79
CA SER A 155 -0.09 -11.22 13.63
C SER A 155 1.13 -10.40 13.26
N SER A 156 2.31 -10.88 13.66
CA SER A 156 3.61 -10.37 13.24
C SER A 156 3.86 -8.88 13.56
N VAL A 157 3.42 -8.42 14.72
CA VAL A 157 3.71 -7.07 15.22
C VAL A 157 5.12 -7.03 15.80
N PHE A 158 6.01 -6.19 15.27
CA PHE A 158 7.35 -6.02 15.82
C PHE A 158 7.31 -5.28 17.16
N ILE A 159 7.89 -5.87 18.20
CA ILE A 159 8.06 -5.25 19.52
C ILE A 159 9.54 -5.34 19.91
N PRO A 160 10.19 -4.20 20.19
CA PRO A 160 11.58 -4.20 20.65
C PRO A 160 11.70 -4.82 22.05
N LYS A 161 12.85 -5.46 22.32
CA LYS A 161 13.18 -6.05 23.62
C LYS A 161 13.02 -5.05 24.76
N GLY A 162 12.42 -5.50 25.85
CA GLY A 162 12.23 -4.72 27.06
C GLY A 162 10.77 -4.34 27.30
N LYS A 163 10.57 -3.23 27.99
CA LYS A 163 9.21 -2.73 28.27
C LYS A 163 8.58 -2.13 27.00
N ALA A 164 7.34 -2.50 26.77
CA ALA A 164 6.51 -1.93 25.72
C ALA A 164 5.09 -1.68 26.26
N THR A 165 4.36 -0.82 25.61
CA THR A 165 2.96 -0.55 25.90
C THR A 165 2.09 -1.00 24.75
N ILE A 166 0.98 -1.67 25.09
CA ILE A 166 -0.10 -2.03 24.16
C ILE A 166 -1.30 -1.16 24.50
N GLY A 167 -1.85 -0.49 23.50
CA GLY A 167 -3.01 0.37 23.66
C GLY A 167 -4.06 0.14 22.59
N ILE A 168 -5.21 0.77 22.77
CA ILE A 168 -6.29 0.81 21.77
C ILE A 168 -6.64 2.27 21.55
N HIS A 169 -6.56 2.68 20.28
CA HIS A 169 -7.04 3.96 19.82
C HIS A 169 -8.43 3.75 19.20
N GLU A 170 -9.41 4.41 19.74
CA GLU A 170 -10.80 4.24 19.36
C GLU A 170 -11.12 5.03 18.08
N VAL A 171 -11.53 4.31 17.03
CA VAL A 171 -12.12 4.89 15.83
C VAL A 171 -13.65 4.97 15.97
N THR A 172 -14.27 3.86 16.37
CA THR A 172 -15.71 3.81 16.68
C THR A 172 -16.00 3.44 18.14
N GLY A 173 -15.04 2.88 18.86
CA GLY A 173 -15.21 2.44 20.24
C GLY A 173 -16.03 1.15 20.36
N GLY A 174 -16.97 1.15 21.29
CA GLY A 174 -18.02 0.11 21.40
C GLY A 174 -17.55 -1.29 21.77
N ILE A 175 -16.41 -1.43 22.47
CA ILE A 175 -15.84 -2.72 22.88
C ILE A 175 -15.80 -2.89 24.40
N ASP A 176 -15.85 -4.15 24.83
CA ASP A 176 -15.58 -4.61 26.19
C ASP A 176 -14.37 -5.52 26.14
N LEU A 177 -13.21 -5.03 26.58
CA LEU A 177 -11.91 -5.74 26.50
C LEU A 177 -11.68 -6.59 27.73
N ASP A 178 -11.56 -7.92 27.57
CA ASP A 178 -11.32 -8.87 28.63
C ASP A 178 -9.82 -9.01 28.93
N TYR A 179 -9.05 -9.48 27.97
CA TYR A 179 -7.61 -9.58 28.12
C TYR A 179 -6.87 -9.45 26.78
N ILE A 180 -5.57 -9.23 26.88
CA ILE A 180 -4.64 -9.28 25.76
C ILE A 180 -3.67 -10.44 26.00
N SER A 181 -3.45 -11.27 24.99
CA SER A 181 -2.36 -12.24 25.00
C SER A 181 -1.34 -11.92 23.91
N ILE A 182 -0.06 -12.03 24.28
CA ILE A 182 1.07 -11.78 23.39
C ILE A 182 1.87 -13.07 23.34
N SER A 183 2.14 -13.55 22.14
CA SER A 183 2.97 -14.75 21.93
C SER A 183 3.97 -14.49 20.81
N SER A 184 5.11 -15.20 20.85
CA SER A 184 6.05 -15.17 19.73
C SER A 184 5.32 -15.54 18.46
N SER A 185 5.47 -14.72 17.43
CA SER A 185 5.02 -15.09 16.09
C SER A 185 5.85 -16.30 15.62
N GLN A 186 5.19 -17.32 15.11
CA GLN A 186 5.91 -18.27 14.28
C GLN A 186 6.22 -17.53 12.98
N GLU A 187 7.49 -17.16 12.77
CA GLU A 187 7.92 -16.65 11.49
C GLU A 187 7.49 -17.66 10.42
N VAL A 188 6.68 -17.19 9.49
CA VAL A 188 6.62 -17.86 8.20
C VAL A 188 8.06 -17.78 7.70
N LYS A 189 8.74 -18.94 7.61
CA LYS A 189 10.08 -18.95 7.04
C LYS A 189 9.94 -18.39 5.64
N GLN A 190 10.50 -17.25 5.43
CA GLN A 190 10.49 -16.55 4.14
C GLN A 190 11.05 -17.45 3.03
N SER A 191 11.93 -18.41 3.39
CA SER A 191 12.42 -19.48 2.55
C SER A 191 11.35 -20.44 1.98
N ASP A 192 10.15 -20.48 2.58
CA ASP A 192 9.07 -21.37 2.13
C ASP A 192 8.16 -20.70 1.08
N ILE A 193 8.40 -19.41 0.79
CA ILE A 193 7.65 -18.67 -0.22
C ILE A 193 8.45 -18.65 -1.51
N ILE A 194 7.92 -19.31 -2.53
CA ILE A 194 8.44 -19.24 -3.90
C ILE A 194 7.60 -18.19 -4.62
N PRO A 195 8.19 -17.03 -4.99
CA PRO A 195 7.46 -15.99 -5.70
C PRO A 195 7.10 -16.45 -7.12
N ASP A 196 5.93 -16.03 -7.60
CA ASP A 196 5.59 -16.23 -9.00
C ASP A 196 6.43 -15.28 -9.86
N SER A 197 7.10 -15.82 -10.88
CA SER A 197 7.95 -15.04 -11.79
C SER A 197 7.27 -14.68 -13.11
N VAL A 198 6.01 -15.06 -13.27
CA VAL A 198 5.23 -14.86 -14.50
C VAL A 198 4.12 -13.87 -14.26
N PRO A 199 4.04 -12.75 -15.03
CA PRO A 199 2.95 -11.81 -14.91
C PRO A 199 1.58 -12.46 -15.17
N ILE A 200 0.55 -12.01 -14.44
CA ILE A 200 -0.84 -12.45 -14.63
C ILE A 200 -1.34 -12.12 -16.04
N ASN A 201 -0.91 -11.01 -16.62
CA ASN A 201 -1.19 -10.70 -18.03
C ASN A 201 -0.41 -11.63 -18.94
N LYS A 202 -1.09 -12.60 -19.55
CA LYS A 202 -0.49 -13.58 -20.47
C LYS A 202 0.15 -12.93 -21.71
N SER A 203 -0.34 -11.75 -22.10
CA SER A 203 0.19 -10.96 -23.22
C SER A 203 1.32 -10.02 -22.83
N ALA A 204 1.76 -10.02 -21.57
CA ALA A 204 2.87 -9.18 -21.12
C ALA A 204 4.07 -9.27 -22.05
N ASP A 205 4.69 -8.14 -22.37
CA ASP A 205 5.85 -8.09 -23.25
C ASP A 205 7.10 -8.73 -22.60
N THR A 206 8.13 -8.94 -23.39
CA THR A 206 9.35 -9.62 -22.95
C THR A 206 10.04 -8.86 -21.82
N LYS A 207 10.06 -7.52 -21.86
CA LYS A 207 10.71 -6.70 -20.84
C LYS A 207 9.95 -6.80 -19.52
N THR A 208 8.62 -6.78 -19.58
CA THR A 208 7.74 -6.94 -18.40
C THR A 208 7.91 -8.33 -17.77
N LYS A 209 7.99 -9.39 -18.59
CA LYS A 209 8.29 -10.74 -18.10
C LYS A 209 9.66 -10.82 -17.43
N ASN A 210 10.69 -10.22 -18.05
CA ASN A 210 12.03 -10.18 -17.48
C ASN A 210 12.10 -9.35 -16.19
N THR A 211 11.33 -8.26 -16.11
CA THR A 211 11.22 -7.46 -14.88
C THR A 211 10.58 -8.27 -13.76
N MET A 212 9.50 -8.99 -14.04
CA MET A 212 8.87 -9.85 -13.04
C MET A 212 9.79 -10.97 -12.57
N LEU A 213 10.52 -11.61 -13.49
CA LEU A 213 11.53 -12.61 -13.16
C LEU A 213 12.64 -12.00 -12.29
N TYR A 214 13.15 -10.81 -12.64
CA TYR A 214 14.15 -10.10 -11.83
C TYR A 214 13.66 -9.82 -10.40
N LEU A 215 12.41 -9.39 -10.25
CA LEU A 215 11.81 -9.16 -8.92
C LEU A 215 11.73 -10.47 -8.12
N ALA A 216 11.29 -11.55 -8.76
CA ALA A 216 11.19 -12.87 -8.15
C ALA A 216 12.58 -13.43 -7.76
N ASP A 217 13.57 -13.27 -8.61
CA ASP A 217 14.96 -13.73 -8.34
C ASP A 217 15.62 -12.97 -7.19
N ASN A 218 15.23 -11.71 -6.97
CA ASN A 218 15.74 -10.91 -5.86
C ASN A 218 14.96 -11.07 -4.56
N TYR A 219 13.81 -11.76 -4.61
CA TYR A 219 13.00 -12.01 -3.43
C TYR A 219 13.81 -12.78 -2.39
N ASN A 220 13.79 -12.31 -1.14
CA ASN A 220 14.57 -12.88 -0.02
C ASN A 220 16.10 -12.78 -0.10
N LYS A 221 16.61 -12.20 -1.17
CA LYS A 221 18.06 -12.06 -1.38
C LYS A 221 18.51 -10.60 -1.25
N ASN A 222 17.75 -9.68 -1.83
CA ASN A 222 18.14 -8.28 -1.90
C ASN A 222 16.97 -7.35 -1.62
N VAL A 223 17.27 -6.17 -1.09
CA VAL A 223 16.32 -5.05 -0.99
C VAL A 223 16.50 -4.16 -2.22
N ILE A 224 15.44 -4.03 -3.02
CA ILE A 224 15.41 -3.13 -4.16
C ILE A 224 14.95 -1.77 -3.64
N SER A 225 15.87 -0.82 -3.53
CA SER A 225 15.55 0.53 -3.05
C SER A 225 14.80 1.35 -4.09
N GLY A 226 13.84 2.16 -3.65
CA GLY A 226 13.11 3.10 -4.49
C GLY A 226 13.02 4.48 -3.85
N GLN A 227 12.74 5.49 -4.67
CA GLN A 227 12.49 6.86 -4.23
C GLN A 227 11.31 7.43 -4.98
N TYR A 228 10.38 8.04 -4.23
CA TYR A 228 9.31 8.84 -4.81
C TYR A 228 9.92 10.13 -5.38
N ALA A 229 9.63 10.41 -6.63
CA ALA A 229 10.11 11.59 -7.34
C ALA A 229 9.00 12.65 -7.38
N THR A 230 9.34 13.90 -7.12
CA THR A 230 8.44 15.03 -7.36
C THR A 230 8.02 15.04 -8.83
N MET A 231 6.73 15.22 -9.06
CA MET A 231 6.11 15.13 -10.39
C MET A 231 6.88 15.91 -11.45
N GLY A 232 7.29 15.19 -12.52
CA GLY A 232 8.05 15.74 -13.63
C GLY A 232 9.49 16.12 -13.31
N SER A 233 10.06 15.59 -12.22
CA SER A 233 11.42 15.85 -11.78
C SER A 233 12.10 14.54 -11.34
N ASN A 234 13.43 14.53 -11.31
CA ASN A 234 14.26 13.48 -10.72
C ASN A 234 15.18 14.06 -9.63
N ALA A 235 14.85 15.23 -9.08
CA ALA A 235 15.71 15.96 -8.15
C ALA A 235 16.08 15.16 -6.91
N GLU A 236 15.15 14.37 -6.36
CA GLU A 236 15.37 13.53 -5.19
C GLU A 236 16.36 12.39 -5.50
N LEU A 237 16.22 11.77 -6.69
CA LEU A 237 17.13 10.71 -7.12
C LEU A 237 18.55 11.28 -7.35
N GLU A 238 18.65 12.45 -7.96
CA GLU A 238 19.92 13.14 -8.15
C GLU A 238 20.54 13.57 -6.82
N LEU A 239 19.75 13.97 -5.82
CA LEU A 239 20.23 14.28 -4.48
C LEU A 239 20.80 13.04 -3.81
N ILE A 240 20.10 11.90 -3.88
CA ILE A 240 20.59 10.63 -3.34
C ILE A 240 21.93 10.26 -4.00
N TYR A 241 21.99 10.36 -5.33
CA TYR A 241 23.24 10.08 -6.04
C TYR A 241 24.39 10.98 -5.60
N LYS A 242 24.17 12.29 -5.52
CA LYS A 242 25.18 13.25 -5.06
C LYS A 242 25.66 12.96 -3.64
N THR A 243 24.79 12.44 -2.80
CA THR A 243 25.12 12.17 -1.38
C THR A 243 25.80 10.82 -1.17
N THR A 244 25.40 9.80 -1.94
CA THR A 244 25.81 8.40 -1.69
C THR A 244 26.70 7.80 -2.80
N GLY A 245 26.78 8.47 -3.95
CA GLY A 245 27.43 7.92 -5.17
C GLY A 245 26.61 6.83 -5.87
N LYS A 246 25.36 6.55 -5.43
CA LYS A 246 24.52 5.51 -6.01
C LYS A 246 23.08 6.03 -6.20
N TYR A 247 22.46 5.61 -7.30
CA TYR A 247 21.04 5.81 -7.50
C TYR A 247 20.21 4.74 -6.77
N PRO A 248 18.97 5.04 -6.33
CA PRO A 248 18.00 4.02 -6.00
C PRO A 248 17.67 3.21 -7.27
N ALA A 249 17.30 1.93 -7.12
CA ALA A 249 16.97 1.09 -8.26
C ALA A 249 15.65 1.46 -8.94
N MET A 250 14.72 2.07 -8.19
CA MET A 250 13.37 2.33 -8.64
C MET A 250 13.00 3.81 -8.47
N ARG A 251 12.42 4.38 -9.53
CA ARG A 251 11.73 5.66 -9.50
C ARG A 251 10.23 5.41 -9.30
N LEU A 252 9.66 6.05 -8.28
CA LEU A 252 8.22 6.08 -8.08
C LEU A 252 7.68 7.44 -8.51
N GLY A 253 6.62 7.44 -9.30
CA GLY A 253 5.95 8.63 -9.78
C GLY A 253 4.44 8.58 -9.53
N ASP A 254 3.73 9.63 -9.97
CA ASP A 254 2.30 9.80 -9.79
C ASP A 254 1.62 10.17 -11.11
N MET A 255 0.59 9.43 -11.49
CA MET A 255 -0.23 9.71 -12.68
C MET A 255 -1.26 10.83 -12.47
N ARG A 256 -1.33 11.41 -11.29
CA ARG A 256 -2.25 12.52 -10.94
C ARG A 256 -2.22 13.66 -11.93
N THR A 257 -1.06 14.00 -12.46
CA THR A 257 -0.87 15.15 -13.38
C THR A 257 -1.72 15.09 -14.65
N TYR A 258 -2.18 13.90 -15.04
CA TYR A 258 -2.92 13.70 -16.29
C TYR A 258 -4.45 13.80 -16.12
N THR A 259 -4.95 13.69 -14.89
CA THR A 259 -6.37 13.83 -14.56
C THR A 259 -6.65 14.96 -13.57
N SER A 260 -5.61 15.61 -13.03
CA SER A 260 -5.76 16.74 -12.12
C SER A 260 -6.24 18.00 -12.84
N ASN A 261 -7.16 18.71 -12.21
CA ASN A 261 -7.58 20.04 -12.64
C ASN A 261 -6.58 21.14 -12.23
N SER A 262 -5.75 20.90 -11.23
CA SER A 262 -4.84 21.88 -10.61
C SER A 262 -3.40 21.76 -11.10
N ILE A 263 -2.97 20.59 -11.57
CA ILE A 263 -1.59 20.30 -11.98
C ILE A 263 -1.57 20.01 -13.47
N ARG A 264 -0.89 20.85 -14.24
CA ARG A 264 -0.83 20.74 -15.70
C ARG A 264 0.61 20.92 -16.21
N ASN A 265 0.87 20.42 -17.42
CA ASN A 265 2.14 20.58 -18.12
C ASN A 265 3.36 19.99 -17.39
N VAL A 266 3.17 18.86 -16.71
CA VAL A 266 4.24 18.13 -16.05
C VAL A 266 4.74 17.02 -16.95
N ARG A 267 6.06 16.91 -17.08
CA ARG A 267 6.74 15.94 -17.97
C ARG A 267 7.00 14.62 -17.27
N GLU A 268 6.00 14.07 -16.59
CA GLU A 268 6.17 12.92 -15.71
C GLU A 268 6.55 11.64 -16.47
N VAL A 269 5.85 11.34 -17.56
CA VAL A 269 6.12 10.17 -18.42
C VAL A 269 7.50 10.30 -19.10
N GLU A 270 7.89 11.48 -19.54
CA GLU A 270 9.19 11.72 -20.15
C GLU A 270 10.34 11.45 -19.18
N GLU A 271 10.22 11.89 -17.93
CA GLU A 271 11.24 11.64 -16.90
C GLU A 271 11.33 10.16 -16.53
N ALA A 272 10.22 9.44 -16.52
CA ALA A 272 10.23 7.98 -16.34
C ALA A 272 10.87 7.23 -17.51
N ILE A 273 10.63 7.68 -18.76
CA ILE A 273 11.29 7.12 -19.94
C ILE A 273 12.81 7.28 -19.84
N LYS A 274 13.28 8.49 -19.53
CA LYS A 274 14.72 8.75 -19.32
C LYS A 274 15.32 7.90 -18.21
N TRP A 275 14.58 7.70 -17.12
CA TRP A 275 15.00 6.85 -16.01
C TRP A 275 15.11 5.38 -16.44
N SER A 276 14.11 4.86 -17.13
CA SER A 276 14.11 3.49 -17.64
C SER A 276 15.23 3.24 -18.67
N GLN A 277 15.56 4.24 -19.49
CA GLN A 277 16.69 4.17 -20.45
C GLN A 277 18.04 4.05 -19.75
N LYS A 278 18.18 4.53 -18.52
CA LYS A 278 19.37 4.33 -17.68
C LYS A 278 19.37 2.96 -16.96
N GLY A 279 18.40 2.09 -17.21
CA GLY A 279 18.26 0.77 -16.57
C GLY A 279 17.46 0.77 -15.27
N GLY A 280 16.87 1.89 -14.87
CA GLY A 280 16.08 1.98 -13.64
C GLY A 280 14.68 1.39 -13.79
N LEU A 281 14.15 0.84 -12.68
CA LEU A 281 12.77 0.39 -12.57
C LEU A 281 11.83 1.60 -12.43
N VAL A 282 10.62 1.47 -12.94
CA VAL A 282 9.58 2.51 -12.86
C VAL A 282 8.37 1.96 -12.13
N SER A 283 7.90 2.68 -11.13
CA SER A 283 6.64 2.42 -10.43
C SER A 283 5.76 3.66 -10.44
N TYR A 284 4.46 3.46 -10.54
CA TYR A 284 3.50 4.55 -10.47
C TYR A 284 2.40 4.25 -9.47
N VAL A 285 2.06 5.28 -8.68
CA VAL A 285 0.77 5.43 -7.99
C VAL A 285 -0.12 6.36 -8.81
N TRP A 286 -1.36 6.44 -8.42
CA TRP A 286 -2.30 7.43 -8.95
C TRP A 286 -3.10 8.03 -7.81
N TYR A 287 -2.67 9.21 -7.33
CA TYR A 287 -3.48 10.04 -6.43
C TYR A 287 -4.60 10.68 -7.26
N TRP A 288 -5.58 9.84 -7.57
CA TRP A 288 -6.67 10.17 -8.48
C TRP A 288 -7.62 11.18 -7.83
N GLU A 289 -7.52 12.46 -8.26
CA GLU A 289 -8.56 13.44 -7.94
C GLU A 289 -9.90 12.90 -8.43
N ALA A 290 -10.94 12.97 -7.57
CA ALA A 290 -12.19 12.30 -7.88
C ALA A 290 -12.76 12.76 -9.23
N PRO A 291 -13.33 11.87 -10.03
CA PRO A 291 -13.91 12.22 -11.32
C PRO A 291 -14.97 13.34 -11.24
N MET A 292 -15.44 13.83 -12.37
CA MET A 292 -16.42 14.93 -12.48
C MET A 292 -15.87 16.31 -12.05
N ASN A 293 -14.59 16.58 -12.34
CA ASN A 293 -13.90 17.84 -12.07
C ASN A 293 -13.74 18.19 -10.58
N GLU A 294 -13.73 17.20 -9.72
CA GLU A 294 -13.32 17.40 -8.33
C GLU A 294 -11.81 17.71 -8.26
N SER A 295 -11.35 18.26 -7.14
CA SER A 295 -9.96 18.70 -6.96
C SER A 295 -9.24 17.98 -5.83
N SER A 296 -9.84 16.92 -5.27
CA SER A 296 -9.27 16.14 -4.17
C SER A 296 -9.44 14.65 -4.40
N CYS A 297 -8.51 13.87 -3.90
CA CYS A 297 -8.61 12.40 -3.80
C CYS A 297 -9.22 11.94 -2.47
N PHE A 298 -9.36 12.83 -1.47
CA PHE A 298 -9.84 12.47 -0.15
C PHE A 298 -11.36 12.42 -0.09
N SER A 299 -11.88 11.34 0.50
CA SER A 299 -13.34 11.08 0.58
C SER A 299 -14.15 12.17 1.27
N LYS A 300 -13.55 12.85 2.25
CA LYS A 300 -14.20 13.96 2.99
C LYS A 300 -14.21 15.30 2.22
N GLU A 301 -13.43 15.38 1.15
CA GLU A 301 -13.23 16.61 0.36
C GLU A 301 -13.87 16.54 -1.02
N THR A 302 -14.51 15.41 -1.37
CA THR A 302 -15.17 15.19 -2.66
C THR A 302 -16.63 14.78 -2.46
N LYS A 303 -17.45 15.06 -3.46
CA LYS A 303 -18.86 14.62 -3.54
C LYS A 303 -19.04 13.37 -4.42
N PHE A 304 -17.99 12.93 -5.07
CA PHE A 304 -18.03 11.76 -5.94
C PHE A 304 -18.40 10.51 -5.13
N ASP A 305 -19.39 9.78 -5.61
CA ASP A 305 -19.88 8.56 -4.96
C ASP A 305 -19.61 7.33 -5.85
N LEU A 306 -18.62 6.55 -5.47
CA LEU A 306 -18.27 5.32 -6.20
C LEU A 306 -19.44 4.32 -6.27
N LYS A 307 -20.32 4.27 -5.26
CA LYS A 307 -21.49 3.35 -5.30
C LYS A 307 -22.41 3.65 -6.48
N LYS A 308 -22.54 4.92 -6.86
CA LYS A 308 -23.33 5.29 -8.04
C LYS A 308 -22.68 4.90 -9.35
N ALA A 309 -21.35 4.84 -9.39
CA ALA A 309 -20.61 4.43 -10.57
C ALA A 309 -20.66 2.92 -10.81
N VAL A 310 -20.87 2.10 -9.76
CA VAL A 310 -20.94 0.64 -9.90
C VAL A 310 -22.05 0.24 -10.85
N SER A 311 -21.70 -0.49 -11.90
CA SER A 311 -22.64 -0.99 -12.92
C SER A 311 -22.65 -2.51 -12.98
N LYS A 312 -23.82 -3.06 -13.31
CA LYS A 312 -23.99 -4.49 -13.65
C LYS A 312 -23.66 -4.78 -15.12
N VAL A 313 -23.62 -3.74 -15.95
CA VAL A 313 -23.25 -3.86 -17.36
C VAL A 313 -21.75 -4.04 -17.46
N ASN A 314 -21.28 -5.00 -18.25
CA ASN A 314 -19.86 -5.16 -18.53
C ASN A 314 -19.41 -4.10 -19.55
N ILE A 315 -18.80 -3.04 -19.06
CA ILE A 315 -18.37 -1.87 -19.84
C ILE A 315 -16.87 -1.86 -20.14
N ALA A 316 -16.10 -2.79 -19.55
CA ALA A 316 -14.65 -2.72 -19.59
C ALA A 316 -14.04 -2.70 -20.99
N GLN A 317 -14.71 -3.33 -21.97
CA GLN A 317 -14.23 -3.45 -23.35
C GLN A 317 -15.07 -2.66 -24.36
N LEU A 318 -16.00 -1.84 -23.91
CA LEU A 318 -16.82 -0.99 -24.79
C LEU A 318 -16.07 0.30 -25.16
N SER A 319 -16.36 0.84 -26.34
CA SER A 319 -15.90 2.18 -26.72
C SER A 319 -16.54 3.24 -25.83
N ILE A 320 -15.91 4.40 -25.74
CA ILE A 320 -16.49 5.50 -24.94
C ILE A 320 -17.84 5.96 -25.52
N GLU A 321 -17.99 5.91 -26.83
CA GLU A 321 -19.23 6.24 -27.54
C GLU A 321 -20.37 5.27 -27.19
N ASP A 322 -20.08 3.96 -27.04
CA ASP A 322 -21.08 2.98 -26.64
C ASP A 322 -21.44 3.09 -25.16
N ILE A 323 -20.47 3.45 -24.31
CA ILE A 323 -20.69 3.75 -22.90
C ILE A 323 -21.58 5.00 -22.75
N GLU A 324 -21.35 6.05 -23.54
CA GLU A 324 -22.21 7.24 -23.53
C GLU A 324 -23.64 6.91 -24.03
N LYS A 325 -23.82 6.04 -25.02
CA LYS A 325 -25.13 5.56 -25.42
C LYS A 325 -25.87 4.78 -24.30
N LEU A 326 -25.14 4.00 -23.50
CA LEU A 326 -25.71 3.32 -22.32
C LEU A 326 -26.16 4.33 -21.26
N HIS A 327 -25.39 5.39 -21.05
CA HIS A 327 -25.75 6.49 -20.16
C HIS A 327 -27.00 7.21 -20.63
N ASP A 328 -27.10 7.54 -21.92
CA ASP A 328 -28.28 8.22 -22.52
C ASP A 328 -29.56 7.37 -22.40
N LYS A 329 -29.42 6.05 -22.33
CA LYS A 329 -30.53 5.12 -22.06
C LYS A 329 -30.85 4.98 -20.58
N GLY A 330 -30.05 5.58 -19.67
CA GLY A 330 -30.21 5.43 -18.23
C GLY A 330 -29.72 4.07 -17.67
N GLU A 331 -28.94 3.30 -18.44
CA GLU A 331 -28.43 1.98 -18.02
C GLU A 331 -27.19 2.08 -17.11
N ILE A 332 -26.44 3.18 -17.22
CA ILE A 332 -25.29 3.52 -16.36
C ILE A 332 -25.33 4.98 -15.93
N SER A 333 -24.64 5.31 -14.87
CA SER A 333 -24.60 6.66 -14.30
C SER A 333 -23.56 7.56 -14.98
N SER A 334 -23.67 8.88 -14.76
CA SER A 334 -22.65 9.86 -15.15
C SER A 334 -21.32 9.63 -14.42
N GLU A 335 -21.36 9.17 -13.17
CA GLU A 335 -20.20 8.78 -12.38
C GLU A 335 -19.44 7.64 -13.06
N CYS A 336 -20.15 6.65 -13.59
CA CYS A 336 -19.55 5.53 -14.33
C CYS A 336 -18.83 6.00 -15.60
N VAL A 337 -19.46 6.87 -16.39
CA VAL A 337 -18.85 7.47 -17.59
C VAL A 337 -17.59 8.26 -17.24
N ALA A 338 -17.65 9.06 -16.19
CA ALA A 338 -16.53 9.86 -15.74
C ALA A 338 -15.32 9.01 -15.32
N LEU A 339 -15.55 7.90 -14.56
CA LEU A 339 -14.51 6.93 -14.22
C LEU A 339 -13.80 6.39 -15.46
N VAL A 340 -14.57 5.96 -16.46
CA VAL A 340 -14.01 5.37 -17.68
C VAL A 340 -13.17 6.41 -18.43
N LYS A 341 -13.61 7.64 -18.54
CA LYS A 341 -12.86 8.71 -19.20
C LYS A 341 -11.51 8.98 -18.55
N ASP A 342 -11.46 8.97 -17.23
CA ASP A 342 -10.22 9.17 -16.50
C ASP A 342 -9.28 7.96 -16.66
N ILE A 343 -9.81 6.73 -16.55
CA ILE A 343 -9.03 5.51 -16.80
C ILE A 343 -8.43 5.54 -18.21
N ASP A 344 -9.21 5.93 -19.23
CA ASP A 344 -8.72 6.02 -20.61
C ASP A 344 -7.64 7.09 -20.78
N THR A 345 -7.77 8.21 -20.06
CA THR A 345 -6.78 9.28 -20.09
C THR A 345 -5.44 8.81 -19.54
N VAL A 346 -5.43 8.15 -18.40
CA VAL A 346 -4.20 7.57 -17.81
C VAL A 346 -3.68 6.41 -18.65
N SER A 347 -4.56 5.60 -19.22
CA SER A 347 -4.15 4.48 -20.09
C SER A 347 -3.37 4.93 -21.31
N LYS A 348 -3.68 6.11 -21.88
CA LYS A 348 -2.90 6.70 -22.98
C LYS A 348 -1.47 7.02 -22.56
N GLN A 349 -1.27 7.46 -21.33
CA GLN A 349 0.06 7.75 -20.80
C GLN A 349 0.86 6.46 -20.53
N LEU A 350 0.18 5.44 -19.99
CA LEU A 350 0.77 4.11 -19.81
C LEU A 350 1.12 3.46 -21.16
N ALA A 351 0.32 3.70 -22.21
CA ALA A 351 0.63 3.29 -23.57
C ALA A 351 1.86 4.02 -24.13
N THR A 352 2.03 5.30 -23.86
CA THR A 352 3.26 6.03 -24.21
C THR A 352 4.51 5.40 -23.55
N LEU A 353 4.39 4.97 -22.29
CA LEU A 353 5.45 4.23 -21.62
C LEU A 353 5.71 2.87 -22.30
N GLN A 354 4.64 2.14 -22.67
CA GLN A 354 4.75 0.88 -23.41
C GLN A 354 5.48 1.06 -24.74
N ASP A 355 5.10 2.06 -25.52
CA ASP A 355 5.69 2.35 -26.83
C ASP A 355 7.19 2.69 -26.74
N ASN A 356 7.63 3.18 -25.57
CA ASN A 356 9.03 3.43 -25.25
C ASN A 356 9.70 2.28 -24.49
N GLY A 357 9.06 1.11 -24.43
CA GLY A 357 9.60 -0.09 -23.81
C GLY A 357 9.79 0.05 -22.30
N VAL A 358 8.96 0.79 -21.60
CA VAL A 358 9.02 0.95 -20.14
C VAL A 358 8.03 0.02 -19.47
N THR A 359 8.54 -0.92 -18.67
CA THR A 359 7.72 -1.70 -17.74
C THR A 359 7.34 -0.85 -16.54
N VAL A 360 6.10 -0.92 -16.09
CA VAL A 360 5.57 -0.15 -14.97
C VAL A 360 5.08 -1.10 -13.88
N LEU A 361 5.60 -0.94 -12.66
CA LEU A 361 4.96 -1.47 -11.47
C LEU A 361 3.78 -0.54 -11.15
N TRP A 362 2.57 -0.97 -11.56
CA TRP A 362 1.36 -0.17 -11.48
C TRP A 362 0.62 -0.41 -10.17
N ARG A 363 0.58 0.60 -9.30
CA ARG A 363 -0.01 0.58 -7.96
C ARG A 363 -1.16 1.59 -7.85
N PRO A 364 -2.25 1.40 -8.60
CA PRO A 364 -3.42 2.27 -8.48
C PRO A 364 -4.21 1.95 -7.22
N LEU A 365 -5.11 2.86 -6.83
CA LEU A 365 -6.11 2.64 -5.78
C LEU A 365 -5.51 2.12 -4.45
N HIS A 366 -4.34 2.63 -4.09
CA HIS A 366 -3.62 2.22 -2.89
C HIS A 366 -4.38 2.60 -1.60
N GLU A 367 -4.09 1.90 -0.50
CA GLU A 367 -4.60 2.17 0.85
C GLU A 367 -6.14 2.22 0.96
N ALA A 368 -6.85 1.51 0.10
CA ALA A 368 -8.31 1.63 -0.01
C ALA A 368 -9.06 1.26 1.28
N SER A 369 -8.55 0.29 2.07
CA SER A 369 -9.19 -0.15 3.32
C SER A 369 -9.21 0.92 4.41
N GLY A 370 -8.34 1.93 4.32
CA GLY A 370 -8.35 3.08 5.23
C GLY A 370 -9.53 4.02 5.06
N GLY A 371 -10.21 3.99 3.91
CA GLY A 371 -11.44 4.77 3.64
C GLY A 371 -11.26 6.28 3.51
N TRP A 372 -10.03 6.78 3.64
CA TRP A 372 -9.73 8.21 3.47
C TRP A 372 -9.71 8.68 2.02
N PHE A 373 -9.44 7.80 1.08
CA PHE A 373 -9.57 8.08 -0.34
C PHE A 373 -10.97 7.73 -0.86
N TRP A 374 -11.46 8.46 -1.88
CA TRP A 374 -12.78 8.25 -2.43
C TRP A 374 -13.00 6.82 -2.97
N TRP A 375 -11.95 6.17 -3.51
CA TRP A 375 -12.03 4.80 -4.00
C TRP A 375 -12.15 3.74 -2.91
N GLY A 376 -11.88 4.10 -1.64
CA GLY A 376 -12.05 3.23 -0.48
C GLY A 376 -13.33 3.50 0.31
N SER A 377 -13.93 4.68 0.18
CA SER A 377 -15.04 5.12 1.03
C SER A 377 -16.34 4.35 0.82
N ALA A 378 -16.50 3.68 -0.33
CA ALA A 378 -17.71 2.95 -0.69
C ALA A 378 -17.73 1.48 -0.23
N GLY A 379 -16.65 1.01 0.38
CA GLY A 379 -16.49 -0.37 0.85
C GLY A 379 -15.79 -1.28 -0.17
N ASN A 380 -15.43 -2.47 0.29
CA ASN A 380 -14.60 -3.41 -0.46
C ASN A 380 -15.25 -3.92 -1.76
N GLU A 381 -16.56 -4.14 -1.81
CA GLU A 381 -17.25 -4.62 -3.02
C GLU A 381 -17.16 -3.60 -4.17
N ALA A 382 -17.40 -2.31 -3.86
CA ALA A 382 -17.28 -1.24 -4.84
C ALA A 382 -15.82 -1.04 -5.30
N TYR A 383 -14.87 -1.14 -4.37
CA TYR A 383 -13.45 -1.11 -4.68
C TYR A 383 -13.02 -2.26 -5.60
N GLN A 384 -13.41 -3.50 -5.28
CA GLN A 384 -13.08 -4.67 -6.10
C GLN A 384 -13.69 -4.58 -7.51
N TRP A 385 -14.90 -4.01 -7.63
CA TRP A 385 -15.51 -3.71 -8.92
C TRP A 385 -14.68 -2.68 -9.71
N LEU A 386 -14.23 -1.59 -9.05
CA LEU A 386 -13.41 -0.56 -9.71
C LEU A 386 -12.06 -1.12 -10.15
N TRP A 387 -11.40 -1.92 -9.30
CA TRP A 387 -10.16 -2.58 -9.65
C TRP A 387 -10.32 -3.49 -10.86
N LYS A 388 -11.38 -4.31 -10.85
CA LYS A 388 -11.69 -5.19 -11.98
C LYS A 388 -11.92 -4.40 -13.26
N LEU A 389 -12.71 -3.34 -13.21
CA LEU A 389 -12.97 -2.47 -14.37
C LEU A 389 -11.65 -1.90 -14.92
N MET A 390 -10.80 -1.36 -14.06
CA MET A 390 -9.51 -0.79 -14.44
C MET A 390 -8.58 -1.84 -15.04
N TYR A 391 -8.43 -3.00 -14.37
CA TYR A 391 -7.62 -4.11 -14.85
C TYR A 391 -8.05 -4.59 -16.25
N GLU A 392 -9.34 -4.89 -16.41
CA GLU A 392 -9.88 -5.40 -17.68
C GLU A 392 -9.80 -4.37 -18.80
N ARG A 393 -10.05 -3.08 -18.48
CA ARG A 393 -9.97 -2.01 -19.47
C ARG A 393 -8.54 -1.75 -19.92
N GLN A 394 -7.61 -1.64 -19.01
CA GLN A 394 -6.20 -1.40 -19.31
C GLN A 394 -5.55 -2.60 -20.00
N THR A 395 -5.85 -3.82 -19.56
CA THR A 395 -5.25 -5.03 -20.11
C THR A 395 -5.88 -5.43 -21.46
N TYR A 396 -7.21 -5.42 -21.57
CA TYR A 396 -7.88 -6.02 -22.74
C TYR A 396 -8.35 -4.97 -23.76
N TYR A 397 -8.85 -3.83 -23.33
CA TYR A 397 -9.27 -2.76 -24.25
C TYR A 397 -8.09 -1.95 -24.75
N HIS A 398 -7.27 -1.39 -23.83
CA HIS A 398 -6.08 -0.63 -24.20
C HIS A 398 -4.87 -1.48 -24.54
N LYS A 399 -4.91 -2.80 -24.28
CA LYS A 399 -3.82 -3.76 -24.57
C LYS A 399 -2.49 -3.35 -23.96
N LEU A 400 -2.52 -2.87 -22.72
CA LEU A 400 -1.30 -2.52 -22.00
C LEU A 400 -0.61 -3.80 -21.51
N ASN A 401 0.50 -4.13 -22.14
CA ASN A 401 1.28 -5.35 -21.89
C ASN A 401 2.56 -5.09 -21.10
N ASN A 402 2.73 -3.85 -20.63
CA ASN A 402 3.89 -3.36 -19.89
C ASN A 402 3.63 -3.17 -18.38
N LEU A 403 2.47 -3.63 -17.87
CA LEU A 403 2.08 -3.43 -16.47
C LEU A 403 2.33 -4.67 -15.62
N ILE A 404 2.95 -4.47 -14.45
CA ILE A 404 2.97 -5.40 -13.32
C ILE A 404 2.04 -4.81 -12.28
N TRP A 405 0.96 -5.50 -11.96
CA TRP A 405 -0.12 -5.01 -11.10
C TRP A 405 0.20 -5.18 -9.62
N VAL A 406 0.27 -4.06 -8.90
CA VAL A 406 0.62 -4.01 -7.48
C VAL A 406 -0.61 -3.62 -6.66
N TRP A 407 -1.19 -4.58 -5.95
CA TRP A 407 -2.27 -4.34 -5.01
C TRP A 407 -1.72 -3.86 -3.67
N ASN A 408 -2.39 -2.87 -3.05
CA ASN A 408 -1.97 -2.26 -1.80
C ASN A 408 -3.16 -2.02 -0.88
N CYS A 409 -3.23 -2.81 0.18
CA CYS A 409 -4.25 -2.70 1.23
C CYS A 409 -3.79 -3.47 2.47
N HIS A 410 -4.34 -3.11 3.64
CA HIS A 410 -4.05 -3.79 4.90
C HIS A 410 -5.08 -4.85 5.29
N ASP A 411 -6.25 -4.86 4.65
CA ASP A 411 -7.35 -5.77 4.95
C ASP A 411 -7.56 -6.78 3.81
N ALA A 412 -7.40 -8.06 4.14
CA ALA A 412 -7.54 -9.16 3.19
C ALA A 412 -8.94 -9.27 2.56
N SER A 413 -9.99 -8.72 3.21
CA SER A 413 -11.34 -8.70 2.62
C SER A 413 -11.46 -7.78 1.40
N TRP A 414 -10.47 -6.91 1.17
CA TRP A 414 -10.36 -6.03 0.01
C TRP A 414 -9.59 -6.65 -1.15
N TYR A 415 -9.05 -7.85 -0.95
CA TYR A 415 -8.20 -8.48 -1.96
C TYR A 415 -8.96 -8.75 -3.27
N VAL A 416 -8.31 -8.41 -4.37
CA VAL A 416 -8.90 -8.37 -5.73
C VAL A 416 -8.79 -9.70 -6.50
N GLY A 417 -8.11 -10.66 -5.91
CA GLY A 417 -7.90 -11.99 -6.48
C GLY A 417 -6.57 -12.16 -7.20
N ASP A 418 -6.09 -13.41 -7.18
CA ASP A 418 -4.80 -13.81 -7.78
C ASP A 418 -4.73 -13.63 -9.30
N ASP A 419 -5.85 -13.48 -9.96
CA ASP A 419 -5.97 -13.33 -11.41
C ASP A 419 -5.90 -11.86 -11.86
N LYS A 420 -5.83 -10.91 -10.90
CA LYS A 420 -5.80 -9.46 -11.14
C LYS A 420 -4.73 -8.71 -10.33
N CYS A 421 -3.78 -9.44 -9.73
CA CYS A 421 -2.70 -8.89 -8.94
C CYS A 421 -1.43 -9.72 -9.13
N ASP A 422 -0.32 -9.08 -9.48
CA ASP A 422 1.01 -9.70 -9.56
C ASP A 422 1.73 -9.63 -8.21
N ILE A 423 1.65 -8.48 -7.54
CA ILE A 423 2.39 -8.17 -6.32
C ILE A 423 1.45 -7.59 -5.26
N ILE A 424 1.60 -8.07 -4.03
CA ILE A 424 0.96 -7.48 -2.85
C ILE A 424 1.97 -6.57 -2.16
N SER A 425 1.54 -5.36 -1.81
CA SER A 425 2.34 -4.38 -1.10
C SER A 425 1.61 -3.84 0.12
N ALA A 426 2.37 -3.32 1.07
CA ALA A 426 1.84 -2.64 2.26
C ALA A 426 2.65 -1.37 2.51
N ASP A 427 1.98 -0.33 2.99
CA ASP A 427 2.60 0.86 3.56
C ASP A 427 2.74 0.65 5.07
N ILE A 428 3.90 1.00 5.63
CA ILE A 428 4.27 0.76 7.02
C ILE A 428 4.80 2.03 7.69
#